data_526d144b34222f6659c5caf3c0b10e22
#
_entry.id   526d144b34222f6659c5caf3c0b10e22
#
_cell.length_a   1.000
_cell.length_b   1.000
_cell.length_c   1.000
_cell.angle_alpha   90.00
_cell.angle_beta   90.00
_cell.angle_gamma   90.00
#
_symmetry.space_group_name_H-M   'P 1'
#
loop_
_entity.id
_entity.type
_entity.pdbx_description
1 polymer ?
#
loop_
_entity_poly.entity_id
_entity_poly.type
_entity_poly.pdbx_seq_one_letter_code
_entity_poly.pdbx_strand_id
1 'polypeptide(L)'
;CGGETDVATVSAYGYSAKLMRGAPFTGAIYSVVASVAKLIAAGCDYDEIRLTFQEFFMRLNRDPKRWGVPLSALLGALYAQIGLGLGAIGGKDSMSGTFEHIDVPPTLISFALAPAKASGLISNVLEKAGTKLWLVPVPKDGSEVPDFKKFAEVCREVHKNIQSGNIRFATVVENGGTAAAVAKSCFGNGLGFAFEGDAKTLLSERY
;
A
#
# COMPACT_ATOMS: atom_id res chain seq x y z
N CYS A 1 -3.86 -0.67 31.61
CA CYS A 1 -2.88 -1.74 31.37
C CYS A 1 -1.54 -1.26 31.89
N GLY A 2 -0.96 -1.94 32.85
CA GLY A 2 0.27 -1.50 33.55
C GLY A 2 1.42 -2.50 33.39
N GLY A 3 1.68 -2.98 32.19
CA GLY A 3 2.80 -3.91 31.91
C GLY A 3 3.57 -3.53 30.66
N GLU A 4 4.86 -3.80 30.67
CA GLU A 4 5.70 -3.71 29.48
C GLU A 4 5.43 -4.93 28.58
N THR A 5 5.36 -4.72 27.26
CA THR A 5 5.16 -5.77 26.26
C THR A 5 5.95 -5.45 24.99
N ASP A 6 6.46 -6.48 24.31
CA ASP A 6 7.06 -6.37 22.99
C ASP A 6 6.01 -6.48 21.85
N VAL A 7 4.73 -6.66 22.20
CA VAL A 7 3.67 -6.74 21.19
C VAL A 7 3.17 -5.34 20.85
N ALA A 8 3.19 -5.04 19.55
CA ALA A 8 2.68 -3.79 18.97
C ALA A 8 1.61 -4.09 17.91
N THR A 9 0.69 -3.15 17.71
CA THR A 9 -0.18 -3.14 16.52
C THR A 9 0.41 -2.19 15.50
N VAL A 10 0.68 -2.68 14.32
CA VAL A 10 1.18 -1.90 13.19
C VAL A 10 0.01 -1.63 12.25
N SER A 11 -0.11 -0.39 11.78
CA SER A 11 -1.12 -0.02 10.80
C SER A 11 -0.51 0.77 9.65
N ALA A 12 -1.03 0.54 8.45
CA ALA A 12 -0.65 1.29 7.27
C ALA A 12 -1.86 1.52 6.37
N TYR A 13 -1.80 2.54 5.54
CA TYR A 13 -2.86 2.80 4.57
C TYR A 13 -2.31 2.78 3.14
N GLY A 14 -3.21 2.46 2.19
CA GLY A 14 -2.97 2.56 0.76
C GLY A 14 -4.07 3.35 0.08
N TYR A 15 -3.69 4.26 -0.82
CA TYR A 15 -4.62 5.06 -1.62
C TYR A 15 -3.88 5.73 -2.79
N SER A 16 -4.48 5.70 -3.97
CA SER A 16 -3.99 6.45 -5.13
C SER A 16 -5.12 7.24 -5.77
N ALA A 17 -5.14 8.55 -5.53
CA ALA A 17 -6.15 9.46 -6.10
C ALA A 17 -6.16 9.41 -7.64
N LYS A 18 -4.99 9.25 -8.26
CA LYS A 18 -4.82 9.20 -9.71
C LYS A 18 -5.49 7.95 -10.30
N LEU A 19 -5.20 6.78 -9.73
CA LEU A 19 -5.81 5.52 -10.15
C LEU A 19 -7.31 5.49 -9.86
N MET A 20 -7.72 5.90 -8.67
CA MET A 20 -9.14 5.92 -8.29
C MET A 20 -9.97 6.82 -9.19
N ARG A 21 -9.44 7.96 -9.64
CA ARG A 21 -10.14 8.88 -10.56
C ARG A 21 -10.30 8.29 -11.95
N GLY A 22 -9.30 7.59 -12.47
CA GLY A 22 -9.30 7.00 -13.80
C GLY A 22 -9.98 5.64 -13.90
N ALA A 23 -9.77 4.79 -12.90
CA ALA A 23 -10.22 3.40 -12.87
C ALA A 23 -10.49 2.95 -11.41
N PRO A 24 -11.70 3.20 -10.86
CA PRO A 24 -12.00 2.91 -9.45
C PRO A 24 -11.76 1.45 -9.06
N PHE A 25 -12.04 0.49 -9.94
CA PHE A 25 -11.77 -0.93 -9.72
C PHE A 25 -10.28 -1.20 -9.48
N THR A 26 -9.43 -0.79 -10.44
CA THR A 26 -7.98 -0.96 -10.34
C THR A 26 -7.40 -0.13 -9.20
N GLY A 27 -7.89 1.10 -9.02
CA GLY A 27 -7.47 1.97 -7.91
C GLY A 27 -7.71 1.35 -6.54
N ALA A 28 -8.84 0.68 -6.33
CA ALA A 28 -9.15 -0.02 -5.09
C ALA A 28 -8.23 -1.24 -4.88
N ILE A 29 -7.95 -2.02 -5.94
CA ILE A 29 -6.99 -3.13 -5.87
C ILE A 29 -5.63 -2.62 -5.38
N TYR A 30 -5.10 -1.56 -6.00
CA TYR A 30 -3.80 -1.02 -5.62
C TYR A 30 -3.81 -0.31 -4.26
N SER A 31 -4.94 0.21 -3.80
CA SER A 31 -5.09 0.68 -2.41
C SER A 31 -4.87 -0.45 -1.42
N VAL A 32 -5.43 -1.64 -1.67
CA VAL A 32 -5.21 -2.83 -0.84
C VAL A 32 -3.76 -3.29 -0.91
N VAL A 33 -3.22 -3.46 -2.11
CA VAL A 33 -1.82 -3.90 -2.32
C VAL A 33 -0.83 -2.97 -1.63
N ALA A 34 -1.02 -1.65 -1.74
CA ALA A 34 -0.13 -0.67 -1.12
C ALA A 34 -0.18 -0.73 0.42
N SER A 35 -1.36 -0.87 1.02
CA SER A 35 -1.47 -0.99 2.48
C SER A 35 -0.80 -2.25 3.01
N VAL A 36 -0.98 -3.40 2.33
CA VAL A 36 -0.32 -4.67 2.64
C VAL A 36 1.19 -4.56 2.49
N ALA A 37 1.68 -4.05 1.35
CA ALA A 37 3.11 -3.89 1.09
C ALA A 37 3.81 -3.04 2.18
N LYS A 38 3.15 -2.00 2.69
CA LYS A 38 3.69 -1.16 3.77
C LYS A 38 3.85 -1.92 5.09
N LEU A 39 2.91 -2.79 5.44
CA LEU A 39 3.07 -3.63 6.63
C LEU A 39 4.22 -4.61 6.49
N ILE A 40 4.34 -5.23 5.30
CA ILE A 40 5.47 -6.12 5.01
C ILE A 40 6.80 -5.35 5.08
N ALA A 41 6.85 -4.16 4.50
CA ALA A 41 8.05 -3.31 4.57
C ALA A 41 8.42 -2.90 6.00
N ALA A 42 7.45 -2.82 6.91
CA ALA A 42 7.70 -2.60 8.34
C ALA A 42 8.15 -3.87 9.08
N GLY A 43 7.99 -5.06 8.51
CA GLY A 43 8.39 -6.33 9.13
C GLY A 43 7.23 -7.18 9.65
N CYS A 44 5.98 -6.83 9.35
CA CYS A 44 4.81 -7.62 9.77
C CYS A 44 4.70 -8.93 9.00
N ASP A 45 4.05 -9.92 9.62
CA ASP A 45 3.73 -11.18 8.97
C ASP A 45 2.49 -11.01 8.07
N TYR A 46 2.58 -11.54 6.84
CA TYR A 46 1.51 -11.49 5.86
C TYR A 46 0.22 -12.17 6.35
N ASP A 47 0.34 -13.31 7.00
CA ASP A 47 -0.80 -14.15 7.37
C ASP A 47 -1.58 -13.57 8.57
N GLU A 48 -0.98 -12.64 9.31
CA GLU A 48 -1.60 -11.91 10.42
C GLU A 48 -2.33 -10.64 9.99
N ILE A 49 -2.25 -10.24 8.71
CA ILE A 49 -2.85 -9.00 8.23
C ILE A 49 -4.37 -9.09 8.18
N ARG A 50 -5.03 -8.02 8.64
CA ARG A 50 -6.46 -7.79 8.49
C ARG A 50 -6.69 -6.40 7.90
N LEU A 51 -7.79 -6.24 7.18
CA LEU A 51 -8.09 -5.03 6.44
C LEU A 51 -9.29 -4.31 7.04
N THR A 52 -9.37 -3.02 6.82
CA THR A 52 -10.58 -2.21 6.98
C THR A 52 -10.58 -1.10 5.95
N PHE A 53 -11.76 -0.65 5.51
CA PHE A 53 -11.86 0.32 4.43
C PHE A 53 -12.56 1.60 4.87
N GLN A 54 -12.09 2.71 4.34
CA GLN A 54 -12.76 4.00 4.42
C GLN A 54 -13.08 4.47 3.01
N GLU A 55 -14.36 4.75 2.78
CA GLU A 55 -14.83 5.19 1.48
C GLU A 55 -15.47 6.57 1.54
N PHE A 56 -15.23 7.38 0.50
CA PHE A 56 -15.83 8.67 0.36
C PHE A 56 -16.09 8.98 -1.12
N PHE A 57 -17.37 9.15 -1.47
CA PHE A 57 -17.80 9.38 -2.84
C PHE A 57 -18.74 10.60 -2.92
N MET A 58 -18.90 11.10 -4.13
CA MET A 58 -19.86 12.15 -4.45
C MET A 58 -21.29 11.73 -4.11
N ARG A 59 -22.20 12.67 -4.03
CA ARG A 59 -23.65 12.36 -3.93
C ARG A 59 -24.09 11.57 -5.16
N LEU A 60 -24.71 10.43 -4.94
CA LEU A 60 -25.08 9.50 -6.01
C LEU A 60 -26.38 9.88 -6.70
N ASN A 61 -27.30 10.55 -5.98
CA ASN A 61 -28.62 10.92 -6.47
C ASN A 61 -29.35 9.69 -7.08
N ARG A 62 -30.11 9.90 -8.17
CA ARG A 62 -30.76 8.82 -8.94
C ARG A 62 -30.01 8.52 -10.25
N ASP A 63 -28.73 8.83 -10.31
CA ASP A 63 -27.89 8.61 -11.50
C ASP A 63 -27.17 7.25 -11.41
N PRO A 64 -27.52 6.26 -12.25
CA PRO A 64 -26.88 4.95 -12.24
C PRO A 64 -25.37 4.99 -12.49
N LYS A 65 -24.89 5.97 -13.28
CA LYS A 65 -23.44 6.11 -13.52
C LYS A 65 -22.69 6.51 -12.25
N ARG A 66 -23.31 7.38 -11.44
CA ARG A 66 -22.70 7.78 -10.15
C ARG A 66 -22.70 6.61 -9.16
N TRP A 67 -23.71 5.75 -9.18
CA TRP A 67 -23.75 4.51 -8.38
C TRP A 67 -22.73 3.48 -8.85
N GLY A 68 -22.41 3.45 -10.13
CA GLY A 68 -21.39 2.56 -10.69
C GLY A 68 -19.97 2.81 -10.16
N VAL A 69 -19.66 4.03 -9.70
CA VAL A 69 -18.32 4.39 -9.22
C VAL A 69 -17.98 3.70 -7.89
N PRO A 70 -18.78 3.84 -6.80
CA PRO A 70 -18.51 3.10 -5.56
C PRO A 70 -18.62 1.59 -5.75
N LEU A 71 -19.59 1.10 -6.55
CA LEU A 71 -19.70 -0.32 -6.85
C LEU A 71 -18.43 -0.86 -7.50
N SER A 72 -17.86 -0.14 -8.47
CA SER A 72 -16.62 -0.52 -9.12
C SER A 72 -15.44 -0.58 -8.13
N ALA A 73 -15.34 0.39 -7.22
CA ALA A 73 -14.31 0.40 -6.18
C ALA A 73 -14.46 -0.78 -5.20
N LEU A 74 -15.69 -1.03 -4.72
CA LEU A 74 -16.00 -2.16 -3.84
C LEU A 74 -15.67 -3.51 -4.48
N LEU A 75 -16.01 -3.69 -5.76
CA LEU A 75 -15.66 -4.92 -6.50
C LEU A 75 -14.15 -5.09 -6.63
N GLY A 76 -13.39 -4.00 -6.84
CA GLY A 76 -11.94 -4.02 -6.85
C GLY A 76 -11.35 -4.43 -5.50
N ALA A 77 -11.84 -3.85 -4.41
CA ALA A 77 -11.43 -4.22 -3.06
C ALA A 77 -11.78 -5.67 -2.70
N LEU A 78 -12.97 -6.13 -3.07
CA LEU A 78 -13.40 -7.53 -2.88
C LEU A 78 -12.50 -8.49 -3.69
N TYR A 79 -12.22 -8.16 -4.94
CA TYR A 79 -11.36 -8.96 -5.80
C TYR A 79 -9.95 -9.10 -5.22
N ALA A 80 -9.39 -8.01 -4.69
CA ALA A 80 -8.10 -8.04 -4.02
C ALA A 80 -8.13 -8.90 -2.74
N GLN A 81 -9.17 -8.77 -1.90
CA GLN A 81 -9.32 -9.59 -0.69
C GLN A 81 -9.35 -11.09 -1.00
N ILE A 82 -10.15 -11.48 -2.00
CA ILE A 82 -10.25 -12.87 -2.41
C ILE A 82 -8.91 -13.36 -2.95
N GLY A 83 -8.28 -12.58 -3.84
CA GLY A 83 -7.01 -12.96 -4.46
C GLY A 83 -5.85 -13.08 -3.48
N LEU A 84 -5.82 -12.21 -2.47
CA LEU A 84 -4.79 -12.21 -1.41
C LEU A 84 -5.10 -13.16 -0.26
N GLY A 85 -6.34 -13.63 -0.13
CA GLY A 85 -6.79 -14.40 1.03
C GLY A 85 -6.85 -13.58 2.33
N LEU A 86 -6.97 -12.25 2.23
CA LEU A 86 -7.00 -11.33 3.36
C LEU A 86 -8.40 -10.73 3.54
N GLY A 87 -9.00 -10.94 4.70
CA GLY A 87 -10.33 -10.44 4.99
C GLY A 87 -10.35 -9.03 5.58
N ALA A 88 -11.36 -8.24 5.21
CA ALA A 88 -11.67 -7.02 5.92
C ALA A 88 -12.59 -7.29 7.11
N ILE A 89 -12.28 -6.66 8.23
CA ILE A 89 -13.10 -6.74 9.47
C ILE A 89 -14.32 -5.82 9.42
N GLY A 90 -14.35 -4.89 8.46
CA GLY A 90 -15.41 -3.92 8.27
C GLY A 90 -14.93 -2.70 7.50
N GLY A 91 -15.71 -1.65 7.57
CA GLY A 91 -15.41 -0.39 6.91
C GLY A 91 -16.49 0.64 7.19
N LYS A 92 -16.30 1.83 6.61
CA LYS A 92 -17.26 2.92 6.66
C LYS A 92 -17.27 3.64 5.32
N ASP A 93 -18.44 3.92 4.81
CA ASP A 93 -18.62 4.68 3.58
C ASP A 93 -19.38 5.99 3.79
N SER A 94 -19.26 6.89 2.85
CA SER A 94 -20.05 8.11 2.75
C SER A 94 -20.22 8.52 1.30
N MET A 95 -21.46 8.84 0.94
CA MET A 95 -21.88 9.29 -0.40
C MET A 95 -22.33 10.77 -0.37
N SER A 96 -21.66 11.60 0.44
CA SER A 96 -22.03 13.00 0.67
C SER A 96 -21.03 14.02 0.11
N GLY A 97 -20.05 13.55 -0.64
CA GLY A 97 -18.90 14.33 -1.10
C GLY A 97 -19.19 15.24 -2.31
N THR A 98 -20.31 15.95 -2.29
CA THR A 98 -20.63 16.97 -3.30
C THR A 98 -20.96 18.28 -2.62
N PHE A 99 -20.28 19.35 -3.03
CA PHE A 99 -20.57 20.71 -2.64
C PHE A 99 -20.87 21.54 -3.90
N GLU A 100 -22.09 22.02 -4.03
CA GLU A 100 -22.59 22.69 -5.25
C GLU A 100 -22.36 21.84 -6.50
N HIS A 101 -21.41 22.23 -7.36
CA HIS A 101 -21.01 21.55 -8.60
C HIS A 101 -19.67 20.81 -8.48
N ILE A 102 -19.05 20.80 -7.32
CA ILE A 102 -17.75 20.16 -7.06
C ILE A 102 -17.99 18.80 -6.42
N ASP A 103 -17.53 17.74 -7.06
CA ASP A 103 -17.51 16.39 -6.54
C ASP A 103 -16.12 16.03 -5.98
N VAL A 104 -16.08 15.35 -4.84
CA VAL A 104 -14.84 14.74 -4.36
C VAL A 104 -14.37 13.67 -5.34
N PRO A 105 -13.07 13.48 -5.51
CA PRO A 105 -12.56 12.33 -6.24
C PRO A 105 -13.06 11.02 -5.61
N PRO A 106 -13.31 9.96 -6.40
CA PRO A 106 -13.59 8.65 -5.86
C PRO A 106 -12.50 8.24 -4.86
N THR A 107 -12.89 7.83 -3.67
CA THR A 107 -11.95 7.50 -2.61
C THR A 107 -12.31 6.17 -1.96
N LEU A 108 -11.42 5.20 -2.05
CA LEU A 108 -11.37 4.01 -1.23
C LEU A 108 -9.96 3.88 -0.67
N ILE A 109 -9.84 4.08 0.63
CA ILE A 109 -8.59 3.90 1.37
C ILE A 109 -8.63 2.52 2.00
N SER A 110 -7.61 1.72 1.75
CA SER A 110 -7.38 0.47 2.49
C SER A 110 -6.48 0.76 3.68
N PHE A 111 -6.92 0.35 4.86
CA PHE A 111 -6.08 0.24 6.05
C PHE A 111 -5.77 -1.22 6.28
N ALA A 112 -4.50 -1.54 6.39
CA ALA A 112 -4.02 -2.85 6.81
C ALA A 112 -3.51 -2.75 8.24
N LEU A 113 -3.79 -3.77 9.05
CA LEU A 113 -3.36 -3.87 10.45
C LEU A 113 -2.81 -5.27 10.71
N ALA A 114 -1.76 -5.36 11.51
CA ALA A 114 -1.22 -6.62 11.98
C ALA A 114 -0.60 -6.46 13.38
N PRO A 115 -0.69 -7.48 14.25
CA PRO A 115 0.16 -7.55 15.43
C PRO A 115 1.59 -7.87 15.01
N ALA A 116 2.56 -7.34 15.71
CA ALA A 116 3.96 -7.66 15.51
C ALA A 116 4.76 -7.52 16.80
N LYS A 117 5.93 -8.15 16.88
CA LYS A 117 6.90 -7.84 17.91
C LYS A 117 7.61 -6.55 17.53
N ALA A 118 7.64 -5.56 18.43
CA ALA A 118 8.30 -4.28 18.19
C ALA A 118 9.79 -4.47 17.88
N SER A 119 10.44 -5.44 18.52
CA SER A 119 11.84 -5.83 18.26
C SER A 119 12.08 -6.42 16.87
N GLY A 120 11.04 -6.90 16.19
CA GLY A 120 11.12 -7.46 14.82
C GLY A 120 10.81 -6.45 13.70
N LEU A 121 10.47 -5.20 14.06
CA LEU A 121 10.17 -4.16 13.08
C LEU A 121 11.43 -3.47 12.56
N ILE A 122 11.39 -3.01 11.31
CA ILE A 122 12.47 -2.25 10.68
C ILE A 122 12.00 -0.86 10.24
N SER A 123 12.97 0.04 10.07
CA SER A 123 12.72 1.40 9.65
C SER A 123 12.68 1.54 8.12
N ASN A 124 12.01 2.59 7.64
CA ASN A 124 12.06 3.05 6.26
C ASN A 124 13.10 4.17 6.06
N VAL A 125 14.00 4.39 7.02
CA VAL A 125 15.08 5.37 6.95
C VAL A 125 16.41 4.65 6.69
N LEU A 126 17.18 5.10 5.71
CA LEU A 126 18.51 4.58 5.43
C LEU A 126 19.49 5.02 6.50
N GLU A 127 20.20 4.07 7.11
CA GLU A 127 21.08 4.32 8.24
C GLU A 127 22.54 4.57 7.85
N LYS A 128 22.99 3.97 6.75
CA LYS A 128 24.44 3.96 6.39
C LYS A 128 24.65 4.24 4.91
N ALA A 129 25.67 5.04 4.61
CA ALA A 129 26.20 5.16 3.26
C ALA A 129 26.74 3.83 2.73
N GLY A 130 26.66 3.62 1.41
CA GLY A 130 27.11 2.39 0.76
C GLY A 130 26.10 1.22 0.85
N THR A 131 24.92 1.42 1.43
CA THR A 131 23.84 0.43 1.43
C THR A 131 23.34 0.19 0.01
N LYS A 132 23.32 -1.08 -0.42
CA LYS A 132 22.72 -1.48 -1.70
C LYS A 132 21.21 -1.63 -1.56
N LEU A 133 20.47 -1.08 -2.51
CA LEU A 133 19.01 -1.19 -2.57
C LEU A 133 18.59 -2.09 -3.73
N TRP A 134 17.51 -2.83 -3.51
CA TRP A 134 16.87 -3.68 -4.49
C TRP A 134 15.45 -3.21 -4.71
N LEU A 135 15.07 -3.04 -5.97
CA LEU A 135 13.67 -2.76 -6.32
C LEU A 135 12.96 -4.10 -6.56
N VAL A 136 11.95 -4.38 -5.74
CA VAL A 136 11.10 -5.56 -5.87
C VAL A 136 9.79 -5.11 -6.51
N PRO A 137 9.55 -5.45 -7.79
CA PRO A 137 8.30 -5.05 -8.46
C PRO A 137 7.11 -5.85 -7.92
N VAL A 138 5.91 -5.26 -7.96
CA VAL A 138 4.66 -6.01 -7.78
C VAL A 138 4.47 -6.91 -8.99
N PRO A 139 4.38 -8.24 -8.81
CA PRO A 139 4.16 -9.16 -9.91
C PRO A 139 2.82 -8.89 -10.61
N LYS A 140 2.77 -8.96 -11.93
CA LYS A 140 1.55 -8.83 -12.75
C LYS A 140 1.33 -10.12 -13.55
N ASP A 141 0.09 -10.43 -13.82
CA ASP A 141 -0.34 -11.63 -14.57
C ASP A 141 -0.40 -11.43 -16.10
N GLY A 142 0.14 -10.31 -16.58
CA GLY A 142 0.05 -9.86 -17.98
C GLY A 142 -1.07 -8.85 -18.24
N SER A 143 -1.91 -8.59 -17.23
CA SER A 143 -2.85 -7.48 -17.17
C SER A 143 -2.32 -6.34 -16.29
N GLU A 144 -3.12 -5.28 -16.12
CA GLU A 144 -2.81 -4.21 -15.15
C GLU A 144 -3.10 -4.62 -13.69
N VAL A 145 -3.54 -5.87 -13.48
CA VAL A 145 -3.86 -6.41 -12.15
C VAL A 145 -2.66 -7.16 -11.58
N PRO A 146 -2.39 -7.06 -10.28
CA PRO A 146 -1.36 -7.86 -9.63
C PRO A 146 -1.64 -9.37 -9.69
N ASP A 147 -0.60 -10.16 -9.91
CA ASP A 147 -0.63 -11.60 -9.63
C ASP A 147 -0.61 -11.80 -8.11
N PHE A 148 -1.79 -11.90 -7.52
CA PHE A 148 -1.95 -11.95 -6.06
C PHE A 148 -1.22 -13.12 -5.40
N LYS A 149 -1.15 -14.27 -6.06
CA LYS A 149 -0.44 -15.43 -5.52
C LYS A 149 1.06 -15.14 -5.43
N LYS A 150 1.66 -14.68 -6.52
CA LYS A 150 3.08 -14.30 -6.52
C LYS A 150 3.37 -13.13 -5.60
N PHE A 151 2.46 -12.15 -5.51
CA PHE A 151 2.61 -11.04 -4.57
C PHE A 151 2.65 -11.53 -3.12
N ALA A 152 1.75 -12.44 -2.73
CA ALA A 152 1.76 -13.04 -1.40
C ALA A 152 3.05 -13.84 -1.12
N GLU A 153 3.56 -14.58 -2.11
CA GLU A 153 4.84 -15.29 -2.03
C GLU A 153 6.01 -14.31 -1.80
N VAL A 154 6.06 -13.21 -2.57
CA VAL A 154 7.05 -12.15 -2.39
C VAL A 154 6.96 -11.51 -1.00
N CYS A 155 5.74 -11.21 -0.52
CA CYS A 155 5.52 -10.67 0.81
C CYS A 155 6.09 -11.56 1.92
N ARG A 156 5.83 -12.87 1.86
CA ARG A 156 6.35 -13.83 2.83
C ARG A 156 7.88 -13.96 2.76
N GLU A 157 8.44 -13.94 1.56
CA GLU A 157 9.91 -13.97 1.40
C GLU A 157 10.58 -12.71 1.94
N VAL A 158 10.01 -11.52 1.68
CA VAL A 158 10.51 -10.25 2.25
C VAL A 158 10.43 -10.28 3.78
N HIS A 159 9.29 -10.68 4.35
CA HIS A 159 9.15 -10.83 5.79
C HIS A 159 10.22 -11.76 6.38
N LYS A 160 10.41 -12.95 5.82
CA LYS A 160 11.42 -13.91 6.25
C LYS A 160 12.84 -13.31 6.23
N ASN A 161 13.19 -12.55 5.19
CA ASN A 161 14.48 -11.89 5.09
C ASN A 161 14.64 -10.72 6.07
N ILE A 162 13.56 -10.02 6.43
CA ILE A 162 13.57 -9.03 7.51
C ILE A 162 13.85 -9.74 8.86
N GLN A 163 13.09 -10.79 9.17
CA GLN A 163 13.22 -11.51 10.44
C GLN A 163 14.61 -12.18 10.62
N SER A 164 15.25 -12.59 9.52
CA SER A 164 16.63 -13.11 9.54
C SER A 164 17.72 -12.04 9.56
N GLY A 165 17.36 -10.74 9.51
CA GLY A 165 18.30 -9.61 9.50
C GLY A 165 19.01 -9.37 8.16
N ASN A 166 18.62 -10.08 7.09
CA ASN A 166 19.16 -9.88 5.75
C ASN A 166 18.67 -8.56 5.13
N ILE A 167 17.43 -8.17 5.45
CA ILE A 167 16.83 -6.89 5.08
C ILE A 167 16.70 -6.05 6.36
N ARG A 168 17.34 -4.88 6.37
CA ARG A 168 17.34 -3.94 7.51
C ARG A 168 16.62 -2.63 7.18
N PHE A 169 16.23 -2.47 5.95
CA PHE A 169 15.55 -1.29 5.42
C PHE A 169 14.56 -1.74 4.37
N ALA A 170 13.34 -1.22 4.41
CA ALA A 170 12.39 -1.36 3.33
C ALA A 170 11.45 -0.16 3.28
N THR A 171 11.04 0.21 2.08
CA THR A 171 10.03 1.25 1.83
C THR A 171 9.22 0.88 0.60
N VAL A 172 8.00 1.40 0.51
CA VAL A 172 7.12 1.17 -0.65
C VAL A 172 7.24 2.32 -1.62
N VAL A 173 7.34 1.98 -2.90
CA VAL A 173 7.34 2.97 -3.99
C VAL A 173 5.90 3.38 -4.27
N GLU A 174 5.62 4.67 -4.14
CA GLU A 174 4.31 5.29 -4.37
C GLU A 174 4.47 6.51 -5.31
N ASN A 175 3.62 7.52 -5.11
CA ASN A 175 3.66 8.77 -5.87
C ASN A 175 5.07 9.38 -5.90
N GLY A 176 5.55 9.71 -7.09
CA GLY A 176 6.90 10.21 -7.35
C GLY A 176 7.93 9.12 -7.64
N GLY A 177 7.51 7.85 -7.65
CA GLY A 177 8.34 6.73 -8.10
C GLY A 177 9.48 6.38 -7.15
N THR A 178 10.39 5.55 -7.64
CA THR A 178 11.55 5.07 -6.89
C THR A 178 12.45 6.22 -6.39
N ALA A 179 12.62 7.27 -7.20
CA ALA A 179 13.44 8.42 -6.82
C ALA A 179 12.88 9.12 -5.57
N ALA A 180 11.56 9.34 -5.51
CA ALA A 180 10.93 9.97 -4.34
C ALA A 180 10.99 9.06 -3.10
N ALA A 181 10.78 7.75 -3.26
CA ALA A 181 10.86 6.80 -2.16
C ALA A 181 12.28 6.80 -1.53
N VAL A 182 13.32 6.70 -2.36
CA VAL A 182 14.71 6.73 -1.90
C VAL A 182 15.08 8.06 -1.29
N ALA A 183 14.71 9.20 -1.91
CA ALA A 183 15.00 10.53 -1.37
C ALA A 183 14.42 10.71 0.04
N LYS A 184 13.15 10.34 0.23
CA LYS A 184 12.49 10.41 1.56
C LYS A 184 13.22 9.55 2.59
N SER A 185 13.70 8.38 2.20
CA SER A 185 14.43 7.48 3.09
C SER A 185 15.82 7.99 3.48
N CYS A 186 16.41 8.90 2.69
CA CYS A 186 17.69 9.53 2.96
C CYS A 186 17.60 10.72 3.92
N PHE A 187 16.45 11.39 4.03
CA PHE A 187 16.32 12.66 4.75
C PHE A 187 16.63 12.53 6.25
N GLY A 188 16.17 11.46 6.89
CA GLY A 188 16.28 11.28 8.33
C GLY A 188 17.72 11.29 8.84
N ASN A 189 18.67 10.78 8.06
CA ASN A 189 20.09 10.70 8.42
C ASN A 189 21.01 11.54 7.51
N GLY A 190 20.44 12.46 6.72
CA GLY A 190 21.22 13.34 5.85
C GLY A 190 22.05 12.61 4.80
N LEU A 191 21.59 11.46 4.32
CA LEU A 191 22.28 10.66 3.32
C LEU A 191 21.96 11.16 1.91
N GLY A 192 22.92 10.98 0.99
CA GLY A 192 22.70 11.11 -0.44
C GLY A 192 22.53 9.73 -1.09
N PHE A 193 22.05 9.71 -2.34
CA PHE A 193 21.93 8.50 -3.13
C PHE A 193 22.36 8.75 -4.58
N ALA A 194 23.22 7.88 -5.10
CA ALA A 194 23.59 7.86 -6.50
C ALA A 194 22.83 6.74 -7.21
N PHE A 195 22.10 7.08 -8.26
CA PHE A 195 21.44 6.12 -9.12
C PHE A 195 22.34 5.69 -10.27
N GLU A 196 22.42 4.40 -10.49
CA GLU A 196 23.03 3.82 -11.68
C GLU A 196 21.89 3.37 -12.62
N GLY A 197 21.87 3.87 -13.86
CA GLY A 197 20.87 3.49 -14.85
C GLY A 197 20.05 4.65 -15.43
N ASP A 198 18.96 4.32 -16.16
CA ASP A 198 18.12 5.30 -16.84
C ASP A 198 17.21 6.08 -15.86
N ALA A 199 17.38 7.40 -15.86
CA ALA A 199 16.58 8.32 -15.03
C ALA A 199 15.07 8.20 -15.28
N LYS A 200 14.61 7.88 -16.51
CA LYS A 200 13.19 7.71 -16.81
C LYS A 200 12.58 6.55 -16.02
N THR A 201 13.35 5.47 -15.84
CA THR A 201 12.91 4.31 -15.05
C THR A 201 12.74 4.64 -13.57
N LEU A 202 13.55 5.57 -13.05
CA LEU A 202 13.56 5.97 -11.64
C LEU A 202 12.42 6.93 -11.27
N LEU A 203 12.00 7.76 -12.24
CA LEU A 203 10.93 8.74 -12.06
C LEU A 203 9.55 8.20 -12.40
N SER A 204 9.45 7.03 -13.05
CA SER A 204 8.17 6.43 -13.38
C SER A 204 7.45 5.95 -12.12
N GLU A 205 6.21 6.40 -11.96
CA GLU A 205 5.28 5.78 -11.02
C GLU A 205 5.04 4.34 -11.50
N ARG A 206 5.39 3.36 -10.67
CA ARG A 206 5.17 1.94 -10.99
C ARG A 206 4.04 1.45 -10.11
N TYR A 207 2.90 1.28 -10.74
CA TYR A 207 1.76 0.54 -10.20
C TYR A 207 1.67 -0.81 -10.89
#